data_da8a6bd84482916ad0c31ff05c195d15
#
_entry.id   da8a6bd84482916ad0c31ff05c195d15
#
_cell.length_a   1.000
_cell.length_b   1.000
_cell.length_c   1.000
_cell.angle_alpha   90.00
_cell.angle_beta   90.00
_cell.angle_gamma   90.00
#
_symmetry.space_group_name_H-M   'P 1'
#
loop_
_entity.id
_entity.type
_entity.pdbx_description
1 polymer ?
#
loop_
_entity_poly.entity_id
_entity_poly.type
_entity_poly.pdbx_seq_one_letter_code
_entity_poly.pdbx_strand_id
1 'polypeptide(L)'
;MGKIYMVRHGKAAAGWDQDADPGLDVMGHSQAEAVAQNLATRLTSPVAAYTSPLLRCRETAMPLEIMWQTQAIVEPRVAEIPSPTQDLVARTEWLRRVMVGSWTELSSDPKSAGIDFERWQSDVVTALVTLGASQDIVVFSHFIALNAAFCAATGANQVVAFRPDNCSVSVFESNGETLKLLKQGHEAKTQVN
;
A
#
# COMPACT_ATOMS: atom_id res chain seq x y z
N MET A 1 6.35 13.64 -16.14
CA MET A 1 6.35 13.34 -14.70
C MET A 1 4.91 13.30 -14.23
N GLY A 2 4.50 12.26 -13.53
CA GLY A 2 3.15 12.15 -12.98
C GLY A 2 3.16 11.93 -11.48
N LYS A 3 2.07 12.32 -10.83
CA LYS A 3 1.87 12.14 -9.39
C LYS A 3 1.18 10.82 -9.11
N ILE A 4 1.62 10.15 -8.07
CA ILE A 4 1.10 8.88 -7.60
C ILE A 4 0.45 9.13 -6.24
N TYR A 5 -0.87 9.03 -6.20
CA TYR A 5 -1.67 9.11 -4.98
C TYR A 5 -1.82 7.71 -4.41
N MET A 6 -0.89 7.31 -3.54
CA MET A 6 -0.88 5.97 -2.96
C MET A 6 -1.70 5.94 -1.67
N VAL A 7 -2.74 5.11 -1.65
CA VAL A 7 -3.75 5.02 -0.59
C VAL A 7 -3.58 3.70 0.16
N ARG A 8 -3.43 3.75 1.48
CA ARG A 8 -3.57 2.54 2.30
C ARG A 8 -5.04 2.12 2.33
N HIS A 9 -5.33 0.82 2.24
CA HIS A 9 -6.70 0.30 2.38
C HIS A 9 -7.37 0.77 3.69
N GLY A 10 -8.71 0.83 3.70
CA GLY A 10 -9.53 1.09 4.88
C GLY A 10 -9.37 0.03 5.96
N LYS A 11 -9.98 0.25 7.12
CA LYS A 11 -9.90 -0.70 8.24
C LYS A 11 -10.50 -2.05 7.83
N ALA A 12 -9.72 -3.11 7.98
CA ALA A 12 -10.12 -4.48 7.66
C ALA A 12 -11.07 -5.05 8.73
N ALA A 13 -11.97 -5.95 8.30
CA ALA A 13 -12.98 -6.59 9.15
C ALA A 13 -12.38 -7.62 10.13
N ALA A 14 -11.16 -8.12 9.84
CA ALA A 14 -10.48 -9.10 10.68
C ALA A 14 -8.99 -8.76 10.83
N GLY A 15 -8.40 -9.19 11.92
CA GLY A 15 -6.96 -9.10 12.17
C GLY A 15 -6.17 -10.11 11.33
N TRP A 16 -4.85 -9.96 11.35
CA TRP A 16 -3.93 -10.80 10.58
C TRP A 16 -3.94 -12.28 11.00
N ASP A 17 -4.40 -12.57 12.21
CA ASP A 17 -4.50 -13.89 12.81
C ASP A 17 -5.86 -14.58 12.60
N GLN A 18 -6.81 -13.91 11.96
CA GLN A 18 -8.19 -14.36 11.80
C GLN A 18 -8.56 -14.69 10.37
N ASP A 19 -8.07 -13.90 9.40
CA ASP A 19 -8.37 -14.07 7.98
C ASP A 19 -7.14 -13.68 7.13
N ALA A 20 -6.93 -14.42 6.05
CA ALA A 20 -5.83 -14.17 5.12
C ALA A 20 -6.11 -12.99 4.20
N ASP A 21 -7.37 -12.78 3.79
CA ASP A 21 -7.80 -11.71 2.88
C ASP A 21 -9.15 -11.10 3.30
N PRO A 22 -9.22 -10.47 4.49
CA PRO A 22 -10.46 -9.87 4.96
C PRO A 22 -10.84 -8.67 4.09
N GLY A 23 -12.15 -8.47 3.91
CA GLY A 23 -12.73 -7.23 3.41
C GLY A 23 -12.64 -6.09 4.42
N LEU A 24 -13.31 -4.99 4.14
CA LEU A 24 -13.41 -3.84 5.06
C LEU A 24 -14.48 -4.08 6.14
N ASP A 25 -14.25 -3.53 7.33
CA ASP A 25 -15.32 -3.36 8.32
C ASP A 25 -16.18 -2.11 8.00
N VAL A 26 -17.21 -1.87 8.80
CA VAL A 26 -18.11 -0.70 8.64
C VAL A 26 -17.35 0.62 8.66
N MET A 27 -16.34 0.74 9.53
CA MET A 27 -15.47 1.92 9.60
C MET A 27 -14.63 2.03 8.33
N GLY A 28 -14.07 0.91 7.85
CA GLY A 28 -13.27 0.84 6.63
C GLY A 28 -14.05 1.30 5.39
N HIS A 29 -15.30 0.91 5.26
CA HIS A 29 -16.17 1.39 4.19
C HIS A 29 -16.39 2.91 4.27
N SER A 30 -16.69 3.45 5.46
CA SER A 30 -16.81 4.90 5.65
C SER A 30 -15.52 5.66 5.35
N GLN A 31 -14.36 5.08 5.70
CA GLN A 31 -13.04 5.63 5.36
C GLN A 31 -12.80 5.62 3.83
N ALA A 32 -13.21 4.55 3.16
CA ALA A 32 -13.10 4.42 1.70
C ALA A 32 -13.95 5.48 0.96
N GLU A 33 -15.18 5.72 1.42
CA GLU A 33 -16.05 6.79 0.88
C GLU A 33 -15.41 8.17 1.08
N ALA A 34 -14.89 8.45 2.27
CA ALA A 34 -14.26 9.74 2.58
C ALA A 34 -13.00 9.99 1.74
N VAL A 35 -12.13 8.98 1.55
CA VAL A 35 -10.93 9.15 0.71
C VAL A 35 -11.29 9.30 -0.77
N ALA A 36 -12.32 8.58 -1.25
CA ALA A 36 -12.81 8.73 -2.63
C ALA A 36 -13.30 10.16 -2.90
N GLN A 37 -14.12 10.74 -2.00
CA GLN A 37 -14.57 12.13 -2.10
C GLN A 37 -13.40 13.13 -2.08
N ASN A 38 -12.40 12.91 -1.21
CA ASN A 38 -11.20 13.74 -1.14
C ASN A 38 -10.41 13.70 -2.44
N LEU A 39 -10.18 12.51 -3.01
CA LEU A 39 -9.48 12.33 -4.28
C LEU A 39 -10.24 12.96 -5.44
N ALA A 40 -11.55 12.74 -5.54
CA ALA A 40 -12.38 13.32 -6.58
C ALA A 40 -12.43 14.86 -6.52
N THR A 41 -12.33 15.44 -5.32
CA THR A 41 -12.24 16.90 -5.17
C THR A 41 -10.87 17.45 -5.56
N ARG A 42 -9.80 16.71 -5.26
CA ARG A 42 -8.40 17.14 -5.53
C ARG A 42 -7.99 16.94 -6.99
N LEU A 43 -8.50 15.89 -7.61
CA LEU A 43 -8.25 15.52 -8.99
C LEU A 43 -9.45 15.97 -9.82
N THR A 44 -9.29 17.07 -10.54
CA THR A 44 -10.39 17.73 -11.28
C THR A 44 -10.97 16.90 -12.42
N SER A 45 -10.31 15.78 -12.75
CA SER A 45 -10.77 14.78 -13.74
C SER A 45 -10.33 13.39 -13.30
N PRO A 46 -11.06 12.32 -13.69
CA PRO A 46 -10.64 10.95 -13.46
C PRO A 46 -9.23 10.68 -14.01
N VAL A 47 -8.41 9.99 -13.23
CA VAL A 47 -7.10 9.48 -13.63
C VAL A 47 -7.10 7.96 -13.55
N ALA A 48 -6.10 7.30 -14.15
CA ALA A 48 -5.98 5.85 -14.03
C ALA A 48 -5.86 5.42 -12.56
N ALA A 49 -6.68 4.45 -12.16
CA ALA A 49 -6.65 3.86 -10.82
C ALA A 49 -6.14 2.42 -10.87
N TYR A 50 -5.31 2.07 -9.91
CA TYR A 50 -4.76 0.74 -9.72
C TYR A 50 -5.05 0.23 -8.32
N THR A 51 -5.22 -1.07 -8.16
CA THR A 51 -5.50 -1.69 -6.86
C THR A 51 -4.72 -2.99 -6.68
N SER A 52 -4.28 -3.25 -5.47
CA SER A 52 -3.86 -4.59 -5.07
C SER A 52 -4.97 -5.61 -5.33
N PRO A 53 -4.63 -6.89 -5.63
CA PRO A 53 -5.62 -7.94 -5.78
C PRO A 53 -6.40 -8.26 -4.51
N LEU A 54 -5.90 -7.91 -3.31
CA LEU A 54 -6.49 -8.23 -2.02
C LEU A 54 -7.79 -7.46 -1.79
N LEU A 55 -8.79 -8.17 -1.23
CA LEU A 55 -10.18 -7.72 -1.14
C LEU A 55 -10.32 -6.33 -0.50
N ARG A 56 -9.65 -6.07 0.64
CA ARG A 56 -9.69 -4.78 1.33
C ARG A 56 -9.24 -3.59 0.48
N CYS A 57 -8.28 -3.78 -0.45
CA CYS A 57 -7.87 -2.72 -1.36
C CYS A 57 -8.89 -2.50 -2.47
N ARG A 58 -9.46 -3.56 -3.00
CA ARG A 58 -10.53 -3.50 -4.02
C ARG A 58 -11.77 -2.81 -3.47
N GLU A 59 -12.19 -3.15 -2.25
CA GLU A 59 -13.31 -2.49 -1.57
C GLU A 59 -13.00 -1.03 -1.25
N THR A 60 -11.73 -0.69 -0.94
CA THR A 60 -11.33 0.71 -0.74
C THR A 60 -11.39 1.51 -2.05
N ALA A 61 -11.12 0.90 -3.19
CA ALA A 61 -11.18 1.54 -4.51
C ALA A 61 -12.62 1.77 -4.99
N MET A 62 -13.56 0.89 -4.63
CA MET A 62 -14.91 0.84 -5.15
C MET A 62 -15.68 2.18 -5.11
N PRO A 63 -15.69 2.98 -4.03
CA PRO A 63 -16.36 4.28 -4.03
C PRO A 63 -15.81 5.24 -5.09
N LEU A 64 -14.50 5.23 -5.33
CA LEU A 64 -13.89 6.07 -6.35
C LEU A 64 -14.23 5.58 -7.76
N GLU A 65 -14.27 4.27 -7.99
CA GLU A 65 -14.70 3.65 -9.24
C GLU A 65 -16.11 4.07 -9.62
N ILE A 66 -17.02 4.07 -8.64
CA ILE A 66 -18.42 4.51 -8.82
C ILE A 66 -18.47 6.00 -9.17
N MET A 67 -17.76 6.84 -8.43
CA MET A 67 -17.75 8.29 -8.66
C MET A 67 -17.20 8.67 -10.03
N TRP A 68 -16.15 7.97 -10.49
CA TRP A 68 -15.49 8.23 -11.76
C TRP A 68 -16.04 7.41 -12.92
N GLN A 69 -16.96 6.48 -12.68
CA GLN A 69 -17.49 5.54 -13.67
C GLN A 69 -16.38 4.78 -14.41
N THR A 70 -15.36 4.38 -13.67
CA THR A 70 -14.18 3.63 -14.16
C THR A 70 -13.92 2.46 -13.23
N GLN A 71 -13.10 1.51 -13.68
CA GLN A 71 -12.64 0.41 -12.83
C GLN A 71 -11.14 0.54 -12.56
N ALA A 72 -10.74 0.28 -11.33
CA ALA A 72 -9.34 0.18 -10.98
C ALA A 72 -8.74 -1.10 -11.58
N ILE A 73 -7.58 -0.96 -12.20
CA ILE A 73 -6.83 -2.07 -12.78
C ILE A 73 -6.12 -2.81 -11.64
N VAL A 74 -6.28 -4.12 -11.59
CA VAL A 74 -5.57 -4.95 -10.60
C VAL A 74 -4.09 -5.00 -10.96
N GLU A 75 -3.24 -4.51 -10.06
CA GLU A 75 -1.79 -4.53 -10.18
C GLU A 75 -1.18 -5.40 -9.06
N PRO A 76 -0.79 -6.64 -9.35
CA PRO A 76 -0.30 -7.58 -8.32
C PRO A 76 0.97 -7.11 -7.59
N ARG A 77 1.81 -6.30 -8.22
CA ARG A 77 3.06 -5.81 -7.62
C ARG A 77 2.85 -4.83 -6.46
N VAL A 78 1.66 -4.23 -6.34
CA VAL A 78 1.34 -3.35 -5.19
C VAL A 78 0.61 -4.09 -4.06
N ALA A 79 0.66 -5.43 -4.07
CA ALA A 79 0.15 -6.26 -2.98
C ALA A 79 0.99 -6.12 -1.70
N GLU A 80 0.44 -6.59 -0.57
CA GLU A 80 1.16 -6.58 0.70
C GLU A 80 2.35 -7.56 0.67
N ILE A 81 3.31 -7.32 1.54
CA ILE A 81 4.50 -8.16 1.68
C ILE A 81 4.13 -9.65 1.78
N PRO A 82 4.75 -10.53 0.98
CA PRO A 82 4.47 -11.95 1.03
C PRO A 82 4.91 -12.56 2.36
N SER A 83 4.10 -13.48 2.89
CA SER A 83 4.41 -14.19 4.13
C SER A 83 5.11 -15.52 3.85
N PRO A 84 6.12 -15.91 4.64
CA PRO A 84 6.78 -17.20 4.52
C PRO A 84 5.91 -18.38 4.98
N THR A 85 4.72 -18.13 5.51
CA THR A 85 3.82 -19.15 6.07
C THR A 85 2.37 -18.83 5.78
N GLN A 86 1.55 -19.88 5.63
CA GLN A 86 0.09 -19.79 5.51
C GLN A 86 -0.62 -19.88 6.87
N ASP A 87 0.07 -20.30 7.93
CA ASP A 87 -0.47 -20.27 9.29
C ASP A 87 -0.62 -18.83 9.76
N LEU A 88 -1.84 -18.42 10.08
CA LEU A 88 -2.18 -17.02 10.38
C LEU A 88 -1.52 -16.52 11.69
N VAL A 89 -1.38 -17.38 12.69
CA VAL A 89 -0.72 -17.02 13.96
C VAL A 89 0.76 -16.81 13.73
N ALA A 90 1.44 -17.78 13.09
CA ALA A 90 2.85 -17.67 12.75
C ALA A 90 3.15 -16.49 11.82
N ARG A 91 2.23 -16.20 10.86
CA ARG A 91 2.29 -15.00 9.99
C ARG A 91 2.25 -13.72 10.81
N THR A 92 1.35 -13.63 11.78
CA THR A 92 1.21 -12.43 12.62
C THR A 92 2.45 -12.21 13.49
N GLU A 93 3.01 -13.26 14.08
CA GLU A 93 4.26 -13.19 14.83
C GLU A 93 5.44 -12.77 13.94
N TRP A 94 5.52 -13.33 12.73
CA TRP A 94 6.53 -12.95 11.75
C TRP A 94 6.40 -11.46 11.36
N LEU A 95 5.19 -10.99 11.02
CA LEU A 95 4.94 -9.59 10.68
C LEU A 95 5.36 -8.64 11.80
N ARG A 96 4.98 -8.92 13.06
CA ARG A 96 5.36 -8.09 14.22
C ARG A 96 6.87 -7.96 14.35
N ARG A 97 7.60 -9.06 14.13
CA ARG A 97 9.07 -9.05 14.15
C ARG A 97 9.64 -8.23 13.00
N VAL A 98 9.16 -8.43 11.77
CA VAL A 98 9.61 -7.74 10.56
C VAL A 98 9.39 -6.24 10.66
N MET A 99 8.26 -5.82 11.19
CA MET A 99 7.89 -4.39 11.29
C MET A 99 8.79 -3.57 12.22
N VAL A 100 9.57 -4.17 13.10
CA VAL A 100 10.54 -3.46 13.96
C VAL A 100 11.97 -3.50 13.42
N GLY A 101 12.21 -4.26 12.34
CA GLY A 101 13.51 -4.46 11.73
C GLY A 101 13.78 -3.56 10.51
N SER A 102 14.87 -3.85 9.85
CA SER A 102 15.29 -3.20 8.60
C SER A 102 15.12 -4.13 7.39
N TRP A 103 15.10 -3.56 6.19
CA TRP A 103 15.10 -4.33 4.94
C TRP A 103 16.33 -5.22 4.81
N THR A 104 17.51 -4.73 5.24
CA THR A 104 18.74 -5.50 5.23
C THR A 104 18.67 -6.74 6.14
N GLU A 105 18.09 -6.60 7.35
CA GLU A 105 17.91 -7.72 8.26
C GLU A 105 16.90 -8.73 7.70
N LEU A 106 15.81 -8.25 7.11
CA LEU A 106 14.79 -9.11 6.50
C LEU A 106 15.34 -9.91 5.32
N SER A 107 16.13 -9.31 4.44
CA SER A 107 16.75 -9.97 3.29
C SER A 107 17.74 -11.07 3.73
N SER A 108 18.33 -10.92 4.91
CA SER A 108 19.29 -11.87 5.48
C SER A 108 18.65 -12.90 6.42
N ASP A 109 17.34 -12.83 6.68
CA ASP A 109 16.66 -13.71 7.65
C ASP A 109 16.51 -15.13 7.08
N PRO A 110 17.13 -16.16 7.72
CA PRO A 110 16.98 -17.56 7.31
C PRO A 110 15.52 -18.06 7.32
N LYS A 111 14.64 -17.39 8.07
CA LYS A 111 13.20 -17.70 8.17
C LYS A 111 12.38 -17.12 7.01
N SER A 112 13.02 -16.48 6.06
CA SER A 112 12.38 -15.92 4.84
C SER A 112 11.80 -17.00 3.91
N ALA A 113 12.10 -18.28 4.13
CA ALA A 113 11.58 -19.42 3.36
C ALA A 113 11.79 -19.28 1.84
N GLY A 114 12.91 -18.67 1.43
CA GLY A 114 13.25 -18.46 0.02
C GLY A 114 12.53 -17.31 -0.66
N ILE A 115 11.79 -16.47 0.08
CA ILE A 115 11.19 -15.25 -0.47
C ILE A 115 12.28 -14.19 -0.66
N ASP A 116 12.37 -13.66 -1.87
CA ASP A 116 13.24 -12.54 -2.22
C ASP A 116 12.52 -11.21 -1.92
N PHE A 117 12.72 -10.68 -0.71
CA PHE A 117 12.10 -9.42 -0.27
C PHE A 117 12.70 -8.19 -0.95
N GLU A 118 13.95 -8.23 -1.38
CA GLU A 118 14.56 -7.16 -2.17
C GLU A 118 13.90 -7.07 -3.54
N ARG A 119 13.67 -8.22 -4.16
CA ARG A 119 12.93 -8.32 -5.41
C ARG A 119 11.50 -7.81 -5.27
N TRP A 120 10.77 -8.23 -4.21
CA TRP A 120 9.43 -7.75 -3.95
C TRP A 120 9.38 -6.23 -3.76
N GLN A 121 10.30 -5.65 -2.97
CA GLN A 121 10.39 -4.20 -2.78
C GLN A 121 10.68 -3.47 -4.10
N SER A 122 11.61 -4.00 -4.90
CA SER A 122 11.94 -3.49 -6.23
C SER A 122 10.74 -3.54 -7.18
N ASP A 123 9.96 -4.62 -7.15
CA ASP A 123 8.77 -4.78 -7.99
C ASP A 123 7.68 -3.76 -7.63
N VAL A 124 7.45 -3.48 -6.33
CA VAL A 124 6.55 -2.39 -5.87
C VAL A 124 7.00 -1.06 -6.44
N VAL A 125 8.27 -0.70 -6.25
CA VAL A 125 8.83 0.59 -6.70
C VAL A 125 8.76 0.71 -8.23
N THR A 126 9.15 -0.36 -8.95
CA THR A 126 9.11 -0.40 -10.41
C THR A 126 7.69 -0.23 -10.95
N ALA A 127 6.68 -0.84 -10.30
CA ALA A 127 5.29 -0.64 -10.67
C ALA A 127 4.90 0.85 -10.58
N LEU A 128 5.18 1.49 -9.45
CA LEU A 128 4.86 2.89 -9.22
C LEU A 128 5.60 3.82 -10.19
N VAL A 129 6.90 3.60 -10.37
CA VAL A 129 7.74 4.38 -11.29
C VAL A 129 7.20 4.30 -12.71
N THR A 130 6.90 3.09 -13.19
CA THR A 130 6.44 2.87 -14.56
C THR A 130 5.04 3.45 -14.80
N LEU A 131 4.10 3.16 -13.89
CA LEU A 131 2.69 3.58 -14.04
C LEU A 131 2.52 5.09 -13.91
N GLY A 132 3.32 5.72 -13.03
CA GLY A 132 3.29 7.17 -12.80
C GLY A 132 4.22 7.99 -13.72
N ALA A 133 4.92 7.38 -14.67
CA ALA A 133 5.97 8.05 -15.46
C ALA A 133 5.47 9.28 -16.24
N SER A 134 4.28 9.21 -16.83
CA SER A 134 3.75 10.23 -17.75
C SER A 134 2.39 10.79 -17.36
N GLN A 135 1.75 10.28 -16.31
CA GLN A 135 0.39 10.67 -15.92
C GLN A 135 0.19 10.54 -14.42
N ASP A 136 -0.75 11.32 -13.88
CA ASP A 136 -1.22 11.16 -12.52
C ASP A 136 -2.00 9.84 -12.38
N ILE A 137 -1.80 9.13 -11.25
CA ILE A 137 -2.48 7.86 -10.97
C ILE A 137 -2.90 7.78 -9.49
N VAL A 138 -3.91 6.97 -9.20
CA VAL A 138 -4.27 6.53 -7.85
C VAL A 138 -3.91 5.06 -7.67
N VAL A 139 -3.32 4.68 -6.54
CA VAL A 139 -2.93 3.30 -6.24
C VAL A 139 -3.44 2.91 -4.86
N PHE A 140 -4.34 1.95 -4.78
CA PHE A 140 -4.83 1.38 -3.53
C PHE A 140 -3.99 0.18 -3.12
N SER A 141 -3.34 0.29 -1.96
CA SER A 141 -2.32 -0.65 -1.53
C SER A 141 -2.29 -0.83 -0.01
N HIS A 142 -1.17 -1.28 0.52
CA HIS A 142 -1.03 -1.79 1.87
C HIS A 142 0.04 -1.04 2.66
N PHE A 143 0.08 -1.36 3.97
CA PHE A 143 0.95 -0.71 4.93
C PHE A 143 2.44 -0.88 4.60
N ILE A 144 2.91 -2.13 4.36
CA ILE A 144 4.35 -2.35 4.08
C ILE A 144 4.69 -1.92 2.64
N ALA A 145 3.77 -2.08 1.68
CA ALA A 145 4.00 -1.62 0.31
C ALA A 145 4.15 -0.09 0.23
N LEU A 146 3.39 0.70 1.05
CA LEU A 146 3.61 2.13 1.17
C LEU A 146 4.98 2.45 1.78
N ASN A 147 5.42 1.67 2.77
CA ASN A 147 6.75 1.83 3.35
C ASN A 147 7.87 1.50 2.35
N ALA A 148 7.69 0.49 1.48
CA ALA A 148 8.63 0.20 0.40
C ALA A 148 8.81 1.41 -0.54
N ALA A 149 7.71 2.04 -0.97
CA ALA A 149 7.73 3.26 -1.77
C ALA A 149 8.37 4.45 -1.02
N PHE A 150 8.04 4.61 0.26
CA PHE A 150 8.60 5.66 1.11
C PHE A 150 10.10 5.51 1.27
N CYS A 151 10.60 4.30 1.54
CA CYS A 151 12.03 4.02 1.66
C CYS A 151 12.78 4.30 0.36
N ALA A 152 12.23 3.89 -0.78
CA ALA A 152 12.82 4.19 -2.09
C ALA A 152 12.93 5.70 -2.36
N ALA A 153 11.93 6.48 -1.92
CA ALA A 153 11.91 7.93 -2.12
C ALA A 153 12.77 8.73 -1.12
N THR A 154 13.11 8.15 0.04
CA THR A 154 13.79 8.87 1.15
C THR A 154 15.14 8.29 1.52
N GLY A 155 15.48 7.09 1.07
CA GLY A 155 16.69 6.36 1.47
C GLY A 155 16.60 5.72 2.86
N ALA A 156 15.41 5.66 3.48
CA ALA A 156 15.23 4.95 4.74
C ALA A 156 15.36 3.43 4.56
N ASN A 157 15.82 2.72 5.60
CA ASN A 157 16.06 1.27 5.56
C ASN A 157 15.17 0.48 6.55
N GLN A 158 14.34 1.12 7.35
CA GLN A 158 13.39 0.45 8.24
C GLN A 158 12.23 -0.13 7.43
N VAL A 159 11.79 -1.36 7.74
CA VAL A 159 10.60 -1.94 7.10
C VAL A 159 9.37 -1.06 7.36
N VAL A 160 9.29 -0.45 8.55
CA VAL A 160 8.29 0.57 8.90
C VAL A 160 9.01 1.87 9.20
N ALA A 161 9.20 2.71 8.18
CA ALA A 161 9.78 4.03 8.28
C ALA A 161 8.75 5.11 8.66
N PHE A 162 7.47 4.89 8.34
CA PHE A 162 6.33 5.69 8.81
C PHE A 162 5.10 4.80 8.98
N ARG A 163 4.08 5.30 9.68
CA ARG A 163 2.88 4.53 10.01
C ARG A 163 1.64 5.10 9.31
N PRO A 164 1.45 4.88 7.99
CA PRO A 164 0.29 5.41 7.28
C PRO A 164 -1.01 4.95 7.94
N ASP A 165 -1.93 5.85 8.22
CA ASP A 165 -3.25 5.50 8.73
C ASP A 165 -4.13 4.87 7.64
N ASN A 166 -5.22 4.20 8.03
CA ASN A 166 -6.19 3.67 7.08
C ASN A 166 -6.74 4.79 6.19
N CYS A 167 -6.83 4.54 4.90
CA CYS A 167 -7.24 5.51 3.88
C CYS A 167 -6.41 6.80 3.85
N SER A 168 -5.21 6.83 4.48
CA SER A 168 -4.28 7.95 4.30
C SER A 168 -3.70 7.94 2.88
N VAL A 169 -3.43 9.12 2.35
CA VAL A 169 -2.91 9.33 1.00
C VAL A 169 -1.51 9.89 1.06
N SER A 170 -0.52 9.11 0.67
CA SER A 170 0.85 9.59 0.40
C SER A 170 0.98 9.95 -1.08
N VAL A 171 1.64 11.06 -1.36
CA VAL A 171 1.81 11.53 -2.75
C VAL A 171 3.28 11.45 -3.13
N PHE A 172 3.56 10.69 -4.17
CA PHE A 172 4.86 10.60 -4.79
C PHE A 172 4.82 11.23 -6.18
N GLU A 173 5.97 11.49 -6.74
CA GLU A 173 6.16 11.89 -8.14
C GLU A 173 7.13 10.91 -8.80
N SER A 174 6.80 10.49 -10.02
CA SER A 174 7.69 9.68 -10.84
C SER A 174 8.17 10.46 -12.07
N ASN A 175 9.45 10.31 -12.37
CA ASN A 175 10.05 10.77 -13.62
C ASN A 175 10.26 9.64 -14.64
N GLY A 176 9.79 8.41 -14.33
CA GLY A 176 10.01 7.21 -15.12
C GLY A 176 11.24 6.39 -14.70
N GLU A 177 12.06 6.90 -13.79
CA GLU A 177 13.26 6.22 -13.27
C GLU A 177 13.26 6.13 -11.74
N THR A 178 12.80 7.17 -11.06
CA THR A 178 12.85 7.31 -9.60
C THR A 178 11.52 7.80 -9.02
N LEU A 179 11.33 7.56 -7.73
CA LEU A 179 10.25 8.14 -6.92
C LEU A 179 10.80 9.29 -6.07
N LYS A 180 10.00 10.36 -5.98
CA LYS A 180 10.20 11.46 -5.03
C LYS A 180 8.98 11.57 -4.14
N LEU A 181 9.15 11.63 -2.83
CA LEU A 181 8.07 11.91 -1.89
C LEU A 181 7.71 13.39 -1.95
N LEU A 182 6.46 13.71 -2.30
CA LEU A 182 5.92 15.07 -2.28
C LEU A 182 5.15 15.37 -1.01
N LYS A 183 4.40 14.38 -0.50
CA LYS A 183 3.61 14.51 0.72
C LYS A 183 3.46 13.16 1.40
N GLN A 184 3.83 13.09 2.66
CA GLN A 184 3.52 11.95 3.53
C GLN A 184 2.04 11.97 3.90
N GLY A 185 1.41 10.80 3.91
CA GLY A 185 0.04 10.62 4.39
C GLY A 185 -0.08 10.79 5.91
N HIS A 186 -1.31 10.88 6.40
CA HIS A 186 -1.54 10.92 7.84
C HIS A 186 -1.06 9.63 8.50
N GLU A 187 -0.45 9.77 9.67
CA GLU A 187 -0.01 8.62 10.45
C GLU A 187 -1.07 8.17 11.46
N ALA A 188 -1.14 6.87 11.68
CA ALA A 188 -2.00 6.27 12.68
C ALA A 188 -1.58 6.74 14.09
N LYS A 189 -2.56 7.20 14.87
CA LYS A 189 -2.35 7.61 16.27
C LYS A 189 -2.26 6.40 17.22
N THR A 190 -2.66 5.21 16.77
CA THR A 190 -2.70 3.96 17.54
C THR A 190 -1.88 2.88 16.87
N GLN A 191 -1.55 1.82 17.62
CA GLN A 191 -0.83 0.67 17.05
C GLN A 191 -1.62 0.04 15.91
N VAL A 192 -0.90 -0.33 14.85
CA VAL A 192 -1.45 -1.11 13.74
C VAL A 192 -1.64 -2.54 14.24
N ASN A 193 -2.86 -2.98 14.31
CA ASN A 193 -3.24 -4.37 14.66
C ASN A 193 -3.36 -5.21 13.40
#